data_9c1eba05be67f8a93eeabc468e81efc8
#
_entry.id   9c1eba05be67f8a93eeabc468e81efc8
#
_cell.length_a   1.000
_cell.length_b   1.000
_cell.length_c   1.000
_cell.angle_alpha   90.00
_cell.angle_beta   90.00
_cell.angle_gamma   90.00
#
_symmetry.space_group_name_H-M   'P 1'
#
loop_
_entity.id
_entity.type
_entity.pdbx_description
1 polymer ?
#
loop_
_entity_poly.entity_id
_entity_poly.type
_entity_poly.pdbx_seq_one_letter_code
_entity_poly.pdbx_strand_id
1 'polypeptide(L)'
;MLEIFVGTRAGVVRVGGSTAALGLDDHRISAIHAFHDGAGNPVILAGSYGEGLFRSANGGATWAPIADGLTAPAARTIGPDPLQPGVILCGTEPGRLFRSADEGVTWTELDGVRALPVHAEWFLPYSPRAGAVRNVYAPPGRPGRLLAAVEVGGLLRTEDGGETWSIAPIGPNDDIHQITGDPRDPDLLWSSLGWAALPSRDRGPGAPRLGGVGRSRDAGATWDVLHTDYTRSTIVPPARPEVVLAGPATEVGRTGRIEASADGGESWEPAGAGIDVPMPDMVELFVPAPDGSIYAVCSGGRLLRSAPDGWRWSSALPPDVPENAVSISFLET
;
A
#
# COMPACT_ATOMS: atom_id res chain seq x y z
N MET A 1 21.24 -4.78 -11.82
CA MET A 1 21.36 -4.94 -10.33
C MET A 1 20.12 -4.30 -9.72
N LEU A 2 19.58 -4.83 -8.61
CA LEU A 2 18.39 -4.23 -7.98
C LEU A 2 18.82 -3.13 -7.02
N GLU A 3 18.38 -1.90 -7.24
CA GLU A 3 18.48 -0.80 -6.27
C GLU A 3 17.19 -0.70 -5.46
N ILE A 4 17.33 -0.43 -4.17
CA ILE A 4 16.22 -0.34 -3.22
C ILE A 4 16.19 1.08 -2.67
N PHE A 5 15.08 1.77 -2.83
CA PHE A 5 14.82 3.09 -2.27
C PHE A 5 13.84 2.95 -1.12
N VAL A 6 14.24 3.43 0.03
CA VAL A 6 13.46 3.37 1.27
C VAL A 6 13.07 4.77 1.68
N GLY A 7 11.77 5.03 1.71
CA GLY A 7 11.23 6.21 2.36
C GLY A 7 11.19 5.96 3.87
N THR A 8 11.78 6.86 4.64
CA THR A 8 11.93 6.74 6.08
C THR A 8 11.18 7.84 6.83
N ARG A 9 11.21 7.78 8.16
CA ARG A 9 10.70 8.88 9.00
C ARG A 9 11.59 10.13 8.95
N ALA A 10 12.74 10.04 8.30
CA ALA A 10 13.74 11.10 8.17
C ALA A 10 14.42 10.99 6.79
N GLY A 11 13.63 11.24 5.71
CA GLY A 11 14.15 11.31 4.36
C GLY A 11 14.14 10.02 3.57
N VAL A 12 14.93 9.99 2.51
CA VAL A 12 15.09 8.87 1.58
C VAL A 12 16.46 8.25 1.73
N VAL A 13 16.50 6.92 1.78
CA VAL A 13 17.74 6.13 1.83
C VAL A 13 17.77 5.15 0.66
N ARG A 14 18.90 5.05 -0.03
CA ARG A 14 19.17 3.96 -0.98
C ARG A 14 19.89 2.83 -0.24
N VAL A 15 19.42 1.60 -0.45
CA VAL A 15 20.00 0.37 0.10
C VAL A 15 20.41 -0.56 -1.05
N GLY A 16 21.59 -1.15 -0.97
CA GLY A 16 22.14 -2.03 -2.00
C GLY A 16 23.36 -1.43 -2.68
N GLY A 17 24.38 -2.26 -2.95
CA GLY A 17 25.68 -1.85 -3.46
C GLY A 17 26.45 -0.97 -2.46
N SER A 18 26.07 0.29 -2.33
CA SER A 18 26.46 1.19 -1.22
C SER A 18 25.20 1.83 -0.66
N THR A 19 25.05 1.80 0.67
CA THR A 19 23.98 2.52 1.36
C THR A 19 24.28 4.01 1.37
N ALA A 20 23.28 4.84 1.03
CA ALA A 20 23.43 6.29 1.02
C ALA A 20 22.13 6.99 1.41
N ALA A 21 22.23 8.01 2.28
CA ALA A 21 21.17 8.99 2.46
C ALA A 21 21.05 9.85 1.20
N LEU A 22 19.84 10.05 0.72
CA LEU A 22 19.55 10.79 -0.51
C LEU A 22 18.88 12.14 -0.24
N GLY A 23 18.78 12.56 1.03
CA GLY A 23 18.19 13.84 1.44
C GLY A 23 16.71 13.74 1.84
N LEU A 24 16.06 14.89 1.92
CA LEU A 24 14.74 15.08 2.52
C LEU A 24 14.68 14.73 4.02
N ASP A 25 15.79 14.98 4.74
CA ASP A 25 16.03 14.51 6.12
C ASP A 25 15.00 15.02 7.14
N ASP A 26 14.37 16.17 6.87
CA ASP A 26 13.33 16.75 7.71
C ASP A 26 11.91 16.26 7.37
N HIS A 27 11.79 15.32 6.41
CA HIS A 27 10.51 14.86 5.89
C HIS A 27 10.26 13.41 6.22
N ARG A 28 9.06 13.10 6.73
CA ARG A 28 8.57 11.72 6.83
C ARG A 28 8.03 11.26 5.48
N ILE A 29 8.72 10.33 4.84
CA ILE A 29 8.36 9.83 3.50
C ILE A 29 7.35 8.68 3.61
N SER A 30 6.09 8.99 3.37
CA SER A 30 4.96 8.05 3.49
C SER A 30 4.76 7.16 2.27
N ALA A 31 5.23 7.60 1.09
CA ALA A 31 5.15 6.85 -0.15
C ALA A 31 6.38 7.15 -1.01
N ILE A 32 6.86 6.15 -1.76
CA ILE A 32 8.00 6.30 -2.66
C ILE A 32 7.78 5.48 -3.93
N HIS A 33 8.18 6.03 -5.08
CA HIS A 33 8.16 5.33 -6.37
C HIS A 33 9.38 5.69 -7.18
N ALA A 34 10.16 4.68 -7.57
CA ALA A 34 11.35 4.82 -8.41
C ALA A 34 11.12 4.15 -9.77
N PHE A 35 11.53 4.80 -10.85
CA PHE A 35 11.38 4.31 -12.22
C PHE A 35 12.43 4.95 -13.12
N HIS A 36 12.57 4.44 -14.35
CA HIS A 36 13.35 5.12 -15.39
C HIS A 36 12.44 5.99 -16.26
N ASP A 37 12.87 7.21 -16.53
CA ASP A 37 12.22 8.08 -17.53
C ASP A 37 12.38 7.55 -18.96
N GLY A 38 11.74 8.19 -19.92
CA GLY A 38 11.84 7.82 -21.33
C GLY A 38 13.25 7.88 -21.93
N ALA A 39 14.22 8.52 -21.23
CA ALA A 39 15.63 8.58 -21.62
C ALA A 39 16.50 7.57 -20.83
N GLY A 40 15.91 6.81 -19.91
CA GLY A 40 16.61 5.82 -19.08
C GLY A 40 17.26 6.41 -17.83
N ASN A 41 16.95 7.66 -17.45
CA ASN A 41 17.47 8.23 -16.21
C ASN A 41 16.62 7.79 -14.99
N PRO A 42 17.25 7.57 -13.83
CA PRO A 42 16.52 7.21 -12.62
C PRO A 42 15.73 8.41 -12.06
N VAL A 43 14.43 8.26 -11.99
CA VAL A 43 13.49 9.21 -11.37
C VAL A 43 12.96 8.63 -10.09
N ILE A 44 12.85 9.46 -9.05
CA ILE A 44 12.25 9.08 -7.77
C ILE A 44 11.18 10.11 -7.40
N LEU A 45 10.00 9.62 -7.07
CA LEU A 45 8.93 10.40 -6.44
C LEU A 45 8.87 10.03 -4.97
N ALA A 46 8.89 11.01 -4.08
CA ALA A 46 8.83 10.84 -2.63
C ALA A 46 7.70 11.68 -2.06
N GLY A 47 6.67 11.02 -1.57
CA GLY A 47 5.52 11.65 -0.94
C GLY A 47 5.74 11.81 0.56
N SER A 48 5.58 13.03 1.08
CA SER A 48 5.67 13.29 2.51
C SER A 48 4.31 13.17 3.21
N TYR A 49 4.36 12.97 4.51
CA TYR A 49 3.18 12.95 5.36
C TYR A 49 2.79 14.37 5.79
N GLY A 50 2.32 15.20 4.85
CA GLY A 50 1.77 16.51 5.13
C GLY A 50 2.40 17.69 4.38
N GLU A 51 3.48 17.46 3.64
CA GLU A 51 4.22 18.52 2.93
C GLU A 51 4.26 18.32 1.40
N GLY A 52 3.38 17.45 0.88
CA GLY A 52 3.25 17.23 -0.55
C GLY A 52 4.19 16.17 -1.10
N LEU A 53 4.59 16.35 -2.34
CA LEU A 53 5.36 15.41 -3.14
C LEU A 53 6.65 16.06 -3.61
N PHE A 54 7.75 15.29 -3.60
CA PHE A 54 9.06 15.69 -4.11
C PHE A 54 9.46 14.79 -5.28
N ARG A 55 10.15 15.36 -6.26
CA ARG A 55 10.70 14.64 -7.41
C ARG A 55 12.20 14.84 -7.51
N SER A 56 12.90 13.74 -7.72
CA SER A 56 14.28 13.73 -8.17
C SER A 56 14.34 13.17 -9.60
N ALA A 57 15.04 13.86 -10.50
CA ALA A 57 15.28 13.42 -11.86
C ALA A 57 16.70 12.86 -12.05
N ASN A 58 17.43 12.59 -10.97
CA ASN A 58 18.83 12.19 -11.00
C ASN A 58 19.18 11.19 -9.88
N GLY A 59 18.26 10.26 -9.62
CA GLY A 59 18.48 9.17 -8.67
C GLY A 59 18.62 9.60 -7.21
N GLY A 60 18.02 10.73 -6.81
CA GLY A 60 18.05 11.24 -5.45
C GLY A 60 19.18 12.23 -5.18
N ALA A 61 19.98 12.61 -6.18
CA ALA A 61 21.07 13.58 -5.97
C ALA A 61 20.55 15.00 -5.68
N THR A 62 19.42 15.38 -6.25
CA THR A 62 18.72 16.62 -5.94
C THR A 62 17.20 16.42 -5.96
N TRP A 63 16.48 17.24 -5.21
CA TRP A 63 15.02 17.18 -5.07
C TRP A 63 14.37 18.52 -5.36
N ALA A 64 13.22 18.46 -6.02
CA ALA A 64 12.34 19.59 -6.22
C ALA A 64 10.94 19.28 -5.68
N PRO A 65 10.29 20.21 -4.95
CA PRO A 65 8.91 20.03 -4.55
C PRO A 65 8.01 20.09 -5.80
N ILE A 66 6.99 19.24 -5.83
CA ILE A 66 5.95 19.26 -6.85
C ILE A 66 4.75 19.99 -6.26
N ALA A 67 4.37 21.10 -6.88
CA ALA A 67 3.24 21.92 -6.45
C ALA A 67 2.11 21.94 -7.48
N ASP A 68 2.36 21.54 -8.72
CA ASP A 68 1.41 21.71 -9.82
C ASP A 68 0.38 20.58 -9.84
N GLY A 69 -0.88 20.95 -9.58
CA GLY A 69 -2.03 20.08 -9.64
C GLY A 69 -2.26 19.17 -8.42
N LEU A 70 -1.25 18.91 -7.57
CA LEU A 70 -1.41 18.10 -6.37
C LEU A 70 -1.91 18.96 -5.19
N THR A 71 -3.20 19.00 -5.00
CA THR A 71 -3.85 19.88 -3.99
C THR A 71 -4.00 19.25 -2.60
N ALA A 72 -3.61 18.00 -2.42
CA ALA A 72 -3.65 17.30 -1.13
C ALA A 72 -2.25 17.21 -0.50
N PRO A 73 -2.11 17.45 0.82
CA PRO A 73 -0.80 17.63 1.44
C PRO A 73 -0.07 16.33 1.77
N ALA A 74 -0.74 15.17 1.83
CA ALA A 74 -0.12 13.93 2.25
C ALA A 74 -0.31 12.84 1.17
N ALA A 75 0.75 12.47 0.49
CA ALA A 75 0.75 11.30 -0.39
C ALA A 75 0.81 10.02 0.45
N ARG A 76 -0.09 9.07 0.18
CA ARG A 76 -0.21 7.81 0.93
C ARG A 76 0.16 6.58 0.09
N THR A 77 0.02 6.70 -1.22
CA THR A 77 0.51 5.73 -2.20
C THR A 77 0.92 6.42 -3.47
N ILE A 78 1.97 5.95 -4.11
CA ILE A 78 2.44 6.40 -5.42
C ILE A 78 2.86 5.15 -6.18
N GLY A 79 2.40 5.02 -7.42
CA GLY A 79 2.78 3.89 -8.25
C GLY A 79 2.28 4.02 -9.69
N PRO A 80 2.66 3.09 -10.56
CA PRO A 80 2.20 3.11 -11.95
C PRO A 80 0.68 2.96 -12.00
N ASP A 81 0.04 3.63 -12.95
CA ASP A 81 -1.36 3.36 -13.29
C ASP A 81 -1.44 1.97 -13.92
N PRO A 82 -2.11 1.01 -13.29
CA PRO A 82 -2.13 -0.36 -13.79
C PRO A 82 -2.91 -0.51 -15.12
N LEU A 83 -3.64 0.51 -15.55
CA LEU A 83 -4.38 0.53 -16.82
C LEU A 83 -3.65 1.28 -17.93
N GLN A 84 -2.73 2.18 -17.59
CA GLN A 84 -2.09 3.09 -18.53
C GLN A 84 -0.57 3.13 -18.37
N PRO A 85 0.20 2.39 -19.18
CA PRO A 85 1.67 2.42 -19.13
C PRO A 85 2.22 3.85 -19.24
N GLY A 86 3.21 4.17 -18.40
CA GLY A 86 3.84 5.50 -18.35
C GLY A 86 3.06 6.55 -17.56
N VAL A 87 1.87 6.22 -17.09
CA VAL A 87 1.05 7.07 -16.20
C VAL A 87 1.27 6.65 -14.75
N ILE A 88 1.24 7.62 -13.84
CA ILE A 88 1.45 7.41 -12.41
C ILE A 88 0.20 7.85 -11.65
N LEU A 89 -0.19 7.08 -10.66
CA LEU A 89 -1.26 7.41 -9.71
C LEU A 89 -0.67 7.81 -8.36
N CYS A 90 -1.32 8.77 -7.70
CA CYS A 90 -1.03 9.16 -6.32
C CYS A 90 -2.33 9.20 -5.52
N GLY A 91 -2.42 8.33 -4.51
CA GLY A 91 -3.48 8.35 -3.51
C GLY A 91 -3.06 9.17 -2.30
N THR A 92 -3.97 9.94 -1.73
CA THR A 92 -3.66 10.94 -0.71
C THR A 92 -4.51 10.83 0.55
N GLU A 93 -4.13 11.61 1.56
CA GLU A 93 -4.91 12.00 2.73
C GLU A 93 -5.01 13.54 2.76
N PRO A 94 -6.22 14.14 2.71
CA PRO A 94 -7.53 13.48 2.60
C PRO A 94 -7.64 12.59 1.38
N GLY A 95 -8.55 11.60 1.45
CA GLY A 95 -8.74 10.57 0.43
C GLY A 95 -9.12 11.13 -0.93
N ARG A 96 -8.14 11.32 -1.79
CA ARG A 96 -8.26 11.73 -3.18
C ARG A 96 -7.34 10.89 -4.04
N LEU A 97 -7.55 10.90 -5.33
CA LEU A 97 -6.72 10.20 -6.30
C LEU A 97 -6.29 11.18 -7.41
N PHE A 98 -5.01 11.18 -7.70
CA PHE A 98 -4.42 12.04 -8.72
C PHE A 98 -3.69 11.19 -9.75
N ARG A 99 -3.62 11.70 -10.98
CA ARG A 99 -2.93 11.09 -12.12
C ARG A 99 -1.92 12.05 -12.71
N SER A 100 -0.74 11.52 -13.06
CA SER A 100 0.29 12.21 -13.83
C SER A 100 0.59 11.43 -15.10
N ALA A 101 0.64 12.11 -16.26
CA ALA A 101 1.00 11.55 -17.55
C ALA A 101 2.38 12.06 -18.05
N ASP A 102 3.13 12.75 -17.20
CA ASP A 102 4.41 13.40 -17.51
C ASP A 102 5.49 13.07 -16.47
N GLU A 103 5.51 11.79 -16.04
CA GLU A 103 6.52 11.27 -15.12
C GLU A 103 6.55 11.97 -13.75
N GLY A 104 5.37 12.41 -13.29
CA GLY A 104 5.19 13.02 -11.97
C GLY A 104 5.50 14.51 -11.91
N VAL A 105 5.57 15.22 -13.04
CA VAL A 105 5.82 16.67 -13.07
C VAL A 105 4.56 17.45 -12.77
N THR A 106 3.44 17.10 -13.43
CA THR A 106 2.12 17.70 -13.16
C THR A 106 1.08 16.64 -12.82
N TRP A 107 0.04 17.03 -12.10
CA TRP A 107 -0.97 16.13 -11.59
C TRP A 107 -2.38 16.65 -11.85
N THR A 108 -3.27 15.75 -12.22
CA THR A 108 -4.70 16.01 -12.39
C THR A 108 -5.49 15.16 -11.39
N GLU A 109 -6.39 15.79 -10.64
CA GLU A 109 -7.29 15.06 -9.73
C GLU A 109 -8.30 14.25 -10.53
N LEU A 110 -8.52 12.99 -10.12
CA LEU A 110 -9.64 12.17 -10.54
C LEU A 110 -10.82 12.49 -9.64
N ASP A 111 -11.60 13.50 -10.02
CA ASP A 111 -12.66 14.10 -9.19
C ASP A 111 -13.77 13.11 -8.77
N GLY A 112 -13.89 11.98 -9.44
CA GLY A 112 -14.89 10.96 -9.15
C GLY A 112 -14.83 10.40 -7.73
N VAL A 113 -13.64 10.35 -7.09
CA VAL A 113 -13.51 9.96 -5.69
C VAL A 113 -14.13 11.01 -4.78
N ARG A 114 -13.81 12.28 -5.00
CA ARG A 114 -14.34 13.40 -4.21
C ARG A 114 -15.83 13.62 -4.42
N ALA A 115 -16.35 13.25 -5.57
CA ALA A 115 -17.76 13.38 -5.92
C ALA A 115 -18.67 12.34 -5.23
N LEU A 116 -18.09 11.33 -4.56
CA LEU A 116 -18.87 10.35 -3.79
C LEU A 116 -19.65 11.05 -2.67
N PRO A 117 -20.97 10.82 -2.53
CA PRO A 117 -21.78 11.46 -1.48
C PRO A 117 -21.24 11.22 -0.07
N VAL A 118 -20.65 10.05 0.18
CA VAL A 118 -20.09 9.65 1.48
C VAL A 118 -18.70 10.22 1.74
N HIS A 119 -18.02 10.82 0.77
CA HIS A 119 -16.67 11.35 0.93
C HIS A 119 -16.58 12.38 2.07
N ALA A 120 -17.61 13.19 2.25
CA ALA A 120 -17.69 14.17 3.33
C ALA A 120 -17.86 13.55 4.74
N GLU A 121 -18.23 12.27 4.80
CA GLU A 121 -18.40 11.51 6.06
C GLU A 121 -17.10 10.80 6.49
N TRP A 122 -16.09 10.74 5.61
CA TRP A 122 -14.84 10.08 5.91
C TRP A 122 -14.05 10.84 6.97
N PHE A 123 -13.58 10.10 7.95
CA PHE A 123 -12.91 10.65 9.11
C PHE A 123 -11.91 9.65 9.68
N LEU A 124 -10.64 10.07 9.79
CA LEU A 124 -9.62 9.28 10.47
C LEU A 124 -9.57 9.68 11.95
N PRO A 125 -9.60 8.73 12.89
CA PRO A 125 -9.64 9.02 14.33
C PRO A 125 -8.46 9.85 14.84
N TYR A 126 -7.33 9.77 14.15
CA TYR A 126 -6.07 10.45 14.49
C TYR A 126 -5.75 11.64 13.57
N SER A 127 -6.60 11.90 12.60
CA SER A 127 -6.43 12.99 11.64
C SER A 127 -7.80 13.59 11.30
N PRO A 128 -7.95 14.92 11.29
CA PRO A 128 -9.21 15.56 10.92
C PRO A 128 -9.50 15.49 9.41
N ARG A 129 -8.66 14.82 8.63
CA ARG A 129 -8.77 14.69 7.18
C ARG A 129 -9.66 13.51 6.81
N ALA A 130 -10.30 13.61 5.64
CA ALA A 130 -11.25 12.62 5.17
C ALA A 130 -10.54 11.42 4.53
N GLY A 131 -10.53 10.28 5.21
CA GLY A 131 -10.00 9.01 4.72
C GLY A 131 -8.56 9.07 4.19
N ALA A 132 -8.03 7.95 3.73
CA ALA A 132 -6.75 7.90 3.01
C ALA A 132 -6.76 6.83 1.93
N VAL A 133 -6.48 7.20 0.67
CA VAL A 133 -6.31 6.21 -0.41
C VAL A 133 -4.94 5.56 -0.25
N ARG A 134 -4.94 4.28 0.16
CA ARG A 134 -3.74 3.52 0.55
C ARG A 134 -3.16 2.66 -0.56
N ASN A 135 -4.03 2.22 -1.47
CA ASN A 135 -3.64 1.30 -2.55
C ASN A 135 -4.64 1.39 -3.70
N VAL A 136 -4.14 1.20 -4.92
CA VAL A 136 -4.96 1.06 -6.13
C VAL A 136 -4.55 -0.23 -6.83
N TYR A 137 -5.54 -1.01 -7.27
CA TYR A 137 -5.34 -2.29 -7.93
C TYR A 137 -6.24 -2.42 -9.16
N ALA A 138 -5.71 -2.98 -10.25
CA ALA A 138 -6.50 -3.36 -11.43
C ALA A 138 -6.49 -4.89 -11.61
N PRO A 139 -7.65 -5.55 -11.58
CA PRO A 139 -7.73 -6.96 -11.91
C PRO A 139 -7.30 -7.22 -13.35
N PRO A 140 -6.47 -8.25 -13.62
CA PRO A 140 -6.02 -8.59 -14.97
C PRO A 140 -7.21 -8.83 -15.91
N GLY A 141 -7.09 -8.40 -17.18
CA GLY A 141 -8.13 -8.64 -18.19
C GLY A 141 -9.46 -7.90 -17.96
N ARG A 142 -9.50 -6.93 -17.08
CA ARG A 142 -10.68 -6.09 -16.79
C ARG A 142 -10.39 -4.63 -17.18
N PRO A 143 -10.45 -4.27 -18.48
CA PRO A 143 -10.15 -2.92 -18.94
C PRO A 143 -11.09 -1.90 -18.29
N GLY A 144 -10.54 -0.78 -17.85
CA GLY A 144 -11.26 0.30 -17.16
C GLY A 144 -11.54 0.06 -15.69
N ARG A 145 -11.39 -1.18 -15.17
CA ARG A 145 -11.65 -1.47 -13.77
C ARG A 145 -10.45 -1.14 -12.90
N LEU A 146 -10.69 -0.29 -11.89
CA LEU A 146 -9.79 -0.09 -10.75
C LEU A 146 -10.55 -0.32 -9.45
N LEU A 147 -9.81 -0.80 -8.47
CA LEU A 147 -10.24 -0.88 -7.08
C LEU A 147 -9.30 -0.01 -6.25
N ALA A 148 -9.83 0.81 -5.34
CA ALA A 148 -9.02 1.62 -4.45
C ALA A 148 -9.39 1.34 -2.99
N ALA A 149 -8.37 0.97 -2.21
CA ALA A 149 -8.50 0.77 -0.77
C ALA A 149 -8.41 2.12 -0.07
N VAL A 150 -9.43 2.46 0.71
CA VAL A 150 -9.49 3.71 1.46
C VAL A 150 -9.57 3.40 2.95
N GLU A 151 -8.53 3.76 3.69
CA GLU A 151 -8.53 3.72 5.15
C GLU A 151 -9.62 4.67 5.65
N VAL A 152 -10.61 4.12 6.34
CA VAL A 152 -11.83 4.82 6.77
C VAL A 152 -12.57 5.51 5.60
N GLY A 153 -12.86 4.73 4.57
CA GLY A 153 -13.60 5.16 3.39
C GLY A 153 -14.16 3.98 2.59
N GLY A 154 -13.68 2.77 2.92
CA GLY A 154 -14.14 1.54 2.30
C GLY A 154 -13.38 1.18 1.02
N LEU A 155 -13.91 0.23 0.28
CA LEU A 155 -13.41 -0.18 -1.02
C LEU A 155 -14.14 0.57 -2.12
N LEU A 156 -13.40 1.33 -2.91
CA LEU A 156 -13.94 2.02 -4.08
C LEU A 156 -13.73 1.17 -5.34
N ARG A 157 -14.64 1.29 -6.27
CA ARG A 157 -14.61 0.63 -7.57
C ARG A 157 -15.02 1.57 -8.69
N THR A 158 -14.28 1.50 -9.78
CA THR A 158 -14.60 2.13 -11.07
C THR A 158 -14.58 1.11 -12.19
N GLU A 159 -15.30 1.37 -13.28
CA GLU A 159 -15.31 0.59 -14.52
C GLU A 159 -14.86 1.41 -15.73
N ASP A 160 -14.59 2.70 -15.54
CA ASP A 160 -14.31 3.69 -16.59
C ASP A 160 -12.94 4.35 -16.46
N GLY A 161 -11.99 3.66 -15.80
CA GLY A 161 -10.62 4.14 -15.64
C GLY A 161 -10.45 5.24 -14.60
N GLY A 162 -11.42 5.40 -13.69
CA GLY A 162 -11.36 6.35 -12.59
C GLY A 162 -12.15 7.64 -12.79
N GLU A 163 -12.94 7.74 -13.85
CA GLU A 163 -13.81 8.91 -14.08
C GLU A 163 -14.96 8.95 -13.07
N THR A 164 -15.61 7.79 -12.86
CA THR A 164 -16.67 7.65 -11.84
C THR A 164 -16.35 6.52 -10.87
N TRP A 165 -16.75 6.68 -9.62
CA TRP A 165 -16.50 5.72 -8.56
C TRP A 165 -17.77 5.35 -7.81
N SER A 166 -17.80 4.13 -7.29
CA SER A 166 -18.82 3.63 -6.38
C SER A 166 -18.16 2.91 -5.21
N ILE A 167 -18.87 2.74 -4.10
CA ILE A 167 -18.40 1.92 -2.98
C ILE A 167 -18.77 0.46 -3.26
N ALA A 168 -17.77 -0.41 -3.22
CA ALA A 168 -17.97 -1.86 -3.23
C ALA A 168 -18.13 -2.35 -1.78
N PRO A 169 -19.16 -3.12 -1.46
CA PRO A 169 -19.37 -3.58 -0.09
C PRO A 169 -18.34 -4.65 0.29
N ILE A 170 -17.60 -4.42 1.38
CA ILE A 170 -16.87 -5.47 2.10
C ILE A 170 -17.55 -5.64 3.48
N GLY A 171 -18.74 -6.23 3.51
CA GLY A 171 -19.48 -6.36 4.74
C GLY A 171 -19.62 -5.03 5.49
N PRO A 172 -19.56 -5.03 6.82
CA PRO A 172 -19.63 -3.81 7.64
C PRO A 172 -18.29 -3.11 7.84
N ASN A 173 -17.23 -3.44 7.09
CA ASN A 173 -15.89 -2.88 7.26
C ASN A 173 -15.65 -1.72 6.29
N ASP A 174 -15.22 -0.58 6.81
CA ASP A 174 -14.88 0.64 6.10
C ASP A 174 -13.39 1.01 6.19
N ASP A 175 -12.59 0.20 6.89
CA ASP A 175 -11.17 0.41 7.13
C ASP A 175 -10.35 -0.53 6.24
N ILE A 176 -10.19 -0.14 4.97
CA ILE A 176 -9.54 -0.96 3.96
C ILE A 176 -8.13 -0.44 3.70
N HIS A 177 -7.14 -1.31 3.85
CA HIS A 177 -5.73 -0.90 3.71
C HIS A 177 -5.09 -1.33 2.39
N GLN A 178 -5.40 -2.52 1.89
CA GLN A 178 -4.82 -3.03 0.64
C GLN A 178 -5.79 -3.95 -0.10
N ILE A 179 -5.70 -3.94 -1.42
CA ILE A 179 -6.29 -4.90 -2.35
C ILE A 179 -5.17 -5.56 -3.14
N THR A 180 -5.29 -6.85 -3.32
CA THR A 180 -4.45 -7.66 -4.20
C THR A 180 -5.31 -8.71 -4.89
N GLY A 181 -4.80 -9.36 -5.92
CA GLY A 181 -5.52 -10.43 -6.61
C GLY A 181 -4.61 -11.52 -7.12
N ASP A 182 -5.20 -12.66 -7.47
CA ASP A 182 -4.49 -13.72 -8.17
C ASP A 182 -4.22 -13.28 -9.63
N PRO A 183 -2.97 -13.26 -10.09
CA PRO A 183 -2.67 -12.86 -11.48
C PRO A 183 -3.24 -13.82 -12.53
N ARG A 184 -3.67 -15.02 -12.12
CA ARG A 184 -4.23 -16.08 -12.99
C ARG A 184 -5.76 -16.06 -13.02
N ASP A 185 -6.39 -15.45 -12.00
CA ASP A 185 -7.84 -15.39 -11.85
C ASP A 185 -8.29 -13.96 -11.49
N PRO A 186 -8.79 -13.17 -12.46
CA PRO A 186 -9.20 -11.80 -12.23
C PRO A 186 -10.42 -11.65 -11.30
N ASP A 187 -11.13 -12.73 -11.01
CA ASP A 187 -12.28 -12.73 -10.12
C ASP A 187 -11.91 -13.04 -8.67
N LEU A 188 -10.69 -13.59 -8.44
CA LEU A 188 -10.19 -13.89 -7.10
C LEU A 188 -9.37 -12.71 -6.54
N LEU A 189 -9.96 -12.01 -5.60
CA LEU A 189 -9.37 -10.84 -4.95
C LEU A 189 -9.26 -11.02 -3.45
N TRP A 190 -8.29 -10.30 -2.86
CA TRP A 190 -8.02 -10.28 -1.44
C TRP A 190 -7.92 -8.85 -0.94
N SER A 191 -8.37 -8.62 0.29
CA SER A 191 -8.31 -7.32 0.94
C SER A 191 -7.81 -7.44 2.37
N SER A 192 -6.98 -6.51 2.80
CA SER A 192 -6.62 -6.36 4.20
C SER A 192 -7.55 -5.36 4.88
N LEU A 193 -8.08 -5.79 6.02
CA LEU A 193 -9.12 -5.11 6.76
C LEU A 193 -8.56 -4.69 8.12
N GLY A 194 -8.64 -3.37 8.40
CA GLY A 194 -8.44 -2.84 9.72
C GLY A 194 -9.68 -3.04 10.60
N TRP A 195 -9.70 -2.39 11.74
CA TRP A 195 -10.91 -2.34 12.54
C TRP A 195 -11.71 -1.12 12.12
N ALA A 196 -12.91 -1.32 11.59
CA ALA A 196 -13.77 -0.25 11.17
C ALA A 196 -13.82 0.89 12.21
N ALA A 197 -13.33 2.04 11.82
CA ALA A 197 -13.14 3.18 12.69
C ALA A 197 -14.37 4.09 12.73
N LEU A 198 -15.16 4.11 11.65
CA LEU A 198 -16.41 4.84 11.62
C LEU A 198 -17.43 4.16 12.53
N PRO A 199 -18.19 4.92 13.33
CA PRO A 199 -19.35 4.40 14.01
C PRO A 199 -20.31 3.90 12.93
N SER A 200 -20.28 2.61 12.64
CA SER A 200 -21.28 2.05 11.74
C SER A 200 -22.63 2.32 12.41
N ARG A 201 -23.51 3.00 11.70
CA ARG A 201 -24.84 3.36 12.19
C ARG A 201 -25.64 2.14 12.67
N ASP A 202 -25.19 0.94 12.28
CA ASP A 202 -25.82 -0.34 12.57
C ASP A 202 -25.11 -1.18 13.64
N ARG A 203 -23.94 -0.73 14.15
CA ARG A 203 -23.21 -1.44 15.21
C ARG A 203 -23.51 -0.82 16.56
N GLY A 204 -24.26 -1.54 17.39
CA GLY A 204 -24.48 -1.18 18.79
C GLY A 204 -23.17 -1.21 19.61
N PRO A 205 -23.19 -0.63 20.83
CA PRO A 205 -22.07 -0.72 21.75
C PRO A 205 -21.67 -2.18 22.01
N GLY A 206 -20.39 -2.50 21.89
CA GLY A 206 -19.87 -3.87 22.09
C GLY A 206 -19.88 -4.77 20.87
N ALA A 207 -20.18 -4.25 19.66
CA ALA A 207 -20.03 -5.01 18.44
C ALA A 207 -18.58 -5.49 18.24
N PRO A 208 -18.36 -6.72 17.75
CA PRO A 208 -17.03 -7.24 17.53
C PRO A 208 -16.24 -6.35 16.55
N ARG A 209 -14.96 -6.18 16.83
CA ARG A 209 -14.03 -5.58 15.88
C ARG A 209 -13.88 -6.54 14.70
N LEU A 210 -14.14 -6.06 13.47
CA LEU A 210 -14.10 -6.86 12.27
C LEU A 210 -12.90 -6.41 11.42
N GLY A 211 -11.71 -6.89 11.79
CA GLY A 211 -10.52 -6.79 10.97
C GLY A 211 -10.32 -8.05 10.14
N GLY A 212 -9.15 -8.19 9.57
CA GLY A 212 -8.69 -9.43 9.00
C GLY A 212 -8.43 -9.44 7.51
N VAL A 213 -8.76 -10.53 6.86
CA VAL A 213 -8.59 -10.74 5.44
C VAL A 213 -9.94 -10.95 4.79
N GLY A 214 -10.27 -10.12 3.82
CA GLY A 214 -11.42 -10.30 2.94
C GLY A 214 -11.04 -11.07 1.68
N ARG A 215 -11.94 -11.94 1.20
CA ARG A 215 -11.81 -12.64 -0.08
C ARG A 215 -13.05 -12.40 -0.93
N SER A 216 -12.83 -12.08 -2.20
CA SER A 216 -13.87 -12.07 -3.24
C SER A 216 -13.56 -13.13 -4.29
N ARG A 217 -14.59 -13.79 -4.81
CA ARG A 217 -14.53 -14.75 -5.93
C ARG A 217 -15.33 -14.27 -7.14
N ASP A 218 -15.75 -13.01 -7.15
CA ASP A 218 -16.62 -12.41 -8.18
C ASP A 218 -16.15 -10.97 -8.54
N ALA A 219 -14.82 -10.79 -8.59
CA ALA A 219 -14.18 -9.54 -8.96
C ALA A 219 -14.57 -8.35 -8.06
N GLY A 220 -14.81 -8.61 -6.78
CA GLY A 220 -15.07 -7.58 -5.78
C GLY A 220 -16.56 -7.22 -5.62
N ALA A 221 -17.49 -8.00 -6.18
CA ALA A 221 -18.92 -7.76 -6.01
C ALA A 221 -19.40 -8.21 -4.62
N THR A 222 -18.92 -9.35 -4.15
CA THR A 222 -19.18 -9.85 -2.79
C THR A 222 -17.91 -10.26 -2.08
N TRP A 223 -17.92 -10.28 -0.74
CA TRP A 223 -16.76 -10.56 0.06
C TRP A 223 -17.07 -11.44 1.27
N ASP A 224 -16.21 -12.45 1.48
CA ASP A 224 -16.12 -13.23 2.70
C ASP A 224 -15.03 -12.64 3.60
N VAL A 225 -15.28 -12.52 4.91
CA VAL A 225 -14.24 -12.17 5.90
C VAL A 225 -13.73 -13.44 6.53
N LEU A 226 -12.45 -13.76 6.29
CA LEU A 226 -11.84 -15.05 6.64
C LEU A 226 -10.96 -15.01 7.89
N HIS A 227 -10.53 -13.83 8.30
CA HIS A 227 -9.67 -13.60 9.45
C HIS A 227 -10.18 -12.40 10.23
N THR A 228 -10.00 -12.37 11.54
CA THR A 228 -10.62 -11.33 12.39
C THR A 228 -9.62 -10.40 13.07
N ASP A 229 -8.32 -10.73 13.04
CA ASP A 229 -7.29 -9.87 13.61
C ASP A 229 -6.98 -8.69 12.69
N TYR A 230 -6.57 -7.57 13.27
CA TYR A 230 -6.24 -6.36 12.53
C TYR A 230 -5.18 -6.63 11.48
N THR A 231 -5.46 -6.34 10.21
CA THR A 231 -4.55 -6.63 9.09
C THR A 231 -4.41 -5.40 8.20
N ARG A 232 -3.17 -4.92 7.99
CA ARG A 232 -2.90 -3.81 7.07
C ARG A 232 -2.39 -4.25 5.71
N SER A 233 -1.82 -5.45 5.64
CA SER A 233 -1.28 -5.95 4.38
C SER A 233 -1.59 -7.41 4.16
N THR A 234 -2.06 -7.70 2.96
CA THR A 234 -2.30 -9.03 2.41
C THR A 234 -1.84 -9.02 0.96
N ILE A 235 -1.09 -10.03 0.53
CA ILE A 235 -0.53 -10.11 -0.81
C ILE A 235 -0.62 -11.52 -1.37
N VAL A 236 -0.86 -11.62 -2.68
CA VAL A 236 -0.56 -12.82 -3.48
C VAL A 236 0.84 -12.64 -4.07
N PRO A 237 1.86 -13.36 -3.60
CA PRO A 237 3.22 -13.22 -4.11
C PRO A 237 3.30 -13.60 -5.59
N PRO A 238 3.83 -12.75 -6.49
CA PRO A 238 3.87 -13.07 -7.93
C PRO A 238 4.64 -14.35 -8.26
N ALA A 239 5.68 -14.65 -7.49
CA ALA A 239 6.48 -15.88 -7.65
C ALA A 239 5.77 -17.15 -7.11
N ARG A 240 4.73 -16.99 -6.29
CA ARG A 240 3.96 -18.08 -5.67
C ARG A 240 2.46 -17.72 -5.63
N PRO A 241 1.82 -17.61 -6.78
CA PRO A 241 0.43 -17.14 -6.87
C PRO A 241 -0.61 -18.12 -6.27
N GLU A 242 -0.19 -19.33 -5.91
CA GLU A 242 -1.01 -20.30 -5.17
C GLU A 242 -1.13 -19.99 -3.67
N VAL A 243 -0.35 -19.03 -3.16
CA VAL A 243 -0.29 -18.69 -1.74
C VAL A 243 -0.78 -17.25 -1.52
N VAL A 244 -1.43 -17.03 -0.40
CA VAL A 244 -1.73 -15.68 0.12
C VAL A 244 -0.94 -15.48 1.41
N LEU A 245 -0.22 -14.35 1.51
CA LEU A 245 0.41 -13.90 2.74
C LEU A 245 -0.44 -12.85 3.42
N ALA A 246 -0.52 -12.89 4.74
CA ALA A 246 -1.15 -11.86 5.57
C ALA A 246 -0.25 -11.47 6.74
N GLY A 247 -0.34 -10.22 7.17
CA GLY A 247 0.35 -9.67 8.33
C GLY A 247 -0.60 -9.27 9.47
N PRO A 248 -1.34 -10.22 10.07
CA PRO A 248 -2.29 -9.91 11.13
C PRO A 248 -1.61 -9.55 12.45
N ALA A 249 -2.33 -8.78 13.27
CA ALA A 249 -1.93 -8.40 14.61
C ALA A 249 -3.13 -8.38 15.57
N THR A 250 -2.93 -8.82 16.81
CA THR A 250 -3.98 -8.77 17.85
C THR A 250 -4.15 -7.36 18.41
N GLU A 251 -3.16 -6.50 18.20
CA GLU A 251 -3.19 -5.09 18.62
C GLU A 251 -2.59 -4.21 17.51
N VAL A 252 -3.18 -3.04 17.28
CA VAL A 252 -2.68 -2.09 16.26
C VAL A 252 -1.25 -1.66 16.59
N GLY A 253 -0.35 -1.84 15.63
CA GLY A 253 1.05 -1.41 15.72
C GLY A 253 1.97 -2.35 16.49
N ARG A 254 1.48 -3.47 17.03
CA ARG A 254 2.26 -4.46 17.79
C ARG A 254 1.61 -5.83 17.76
N THR A 255 2.27 -6.83 18.37
CA THR A 255 1.79 -8.22 18.44
C THR A 255 1.48 -8.83 17.08
N GLY A 256 2.24 -8.39 16.07
CA GLY A 256 2.11 -8.87 14.70
C GLY A 256 2.66 -10.29 14.51
N ARG A 257 2.25 -10.88 13.42
CA ARG A 257 2.78 -12.13 12.89
C ARG A 257 2.65 -12.17 11.37
N ILE A 258 3.27 -13.14 10.75
CA ILE A 258 3.11 -13.39 9.31
C ILE A 258 2.54 -14.78 9.15
N GLU A 259 1.49 -14.91 8.38
CA GLU A 259 0.79 -16.15 8.08
C GLU A 259 0.61 -16.33 6.58
N ALA A 260 0.53 -17.57 6.14
CA ALA A 260 0.29 -17.96 4.75
C ALA A 260 -0.88 -18.92 4.67
N SER A 261 -1.67 -18.78 3.61
CA SER A 261 -2.69 -19.76 3.22
C SER A 261 -2.38 -20.29 1.82
N ALA A 262 -2.45 -21.61 1.67
CA ALA A 262 -2.30 -22.32 0.39
C ALA A 262 -3.61 -22.95 -0.10
N ASP A 263 -4.71 -22.76 0.64
CA ASP A 263 -6.03 -23.36 0.37
C ASP A 263 -7.12 -22.29 0.12
N GLY A 264 -6.68 -21.10 -0.29
CA GLY A 264 -7.60 -20.01 -0.59
C GLY A 264 -8.19 -19.34 0.65
N GLY A 265 -7.48 -19.35 1.77
CA GLY A 265 -7.85 -18.67 3.01
C GLY A 265 -8.69 -19.49 3.98
N GLU A 266 -8.91 -20.76 3.70
CA GLU A 266 -9.67 -21.67 4.58
C GLU A 266 -8.87 -22.02 5.85
N SER A 267 -7.53 -22.14 5.70
CA SER A 267 -6.60 -22.28 6.83
C SER A 267 -5.37 -21.38 6.68
N TRP A 268 -4.75 -21.06 7.81
CA TRP A 268 -3.59 -20.17 7.88
C TRP A 268 -2.49 -20.83 8.70
N GLU A 269 -1.28 -20.88 8.14
CA GLU A 269 -0.10 -21.47 8.76
C GLU A 269 0.94 -20.38 9.09
N PRO A 270 1.72 -20.53 10.17
CA PRO A 270 2.81 -19.61 10.47
C PRO A 270 3.81 -19.51 9.32
N ALA A 271 4.08 -18.30 8.88
CA ALA A 271 5.02 -17.98 7.80
C ALA A 271 6.11 -16.98 8.26
N GLY A 272 6.39 -16.92 9.55
CA GLY A 272 7.31 -15.98 10.20
C GLY A 272 8.65 -16.59 10.62
N ALA A 273 9.18 -17.58 9.92
CA ALA A 273 10.48 -18.15 10.29
C ALA A 273 11.59 -17.09 10.26
N GLY A 274 12.46 -17.08 11.27
CA GLY A 274 13.58 -16.14 11.39
C GLY A 274 13.26 -14.80 12.07
N ILE A 275 12.01 -14.59 12.50
CA ILE A 275 11.60 -13.45 13.31
C ILE A 275 10.90 -13.91 14.58
N ASP A 276 10.95 -13.08 15.61
CA ASP A 276 10.21 -13.33 16.85
C ASP A 276 8.70 -13.22 16.63
N VAL A 277 7.92 -14.14 17.18
CA VAL A 277 6.45 -14.12 17.14
C VAL A 277 5.93 -14.27 18.57
N PRO A 278 5.06 -13.38 19.05
CA PRO A 278 4.56 -12.20 18.36
C PRO A 278 5.66 -11.17 18.09
N MET A 279 5.56 -10.48 16.95
CA MET A 279 6.45 -9.39 16.60
C MET A 279 6.26 -8.20 17.56
N PRO A 280 7.30 -7.40 17.86
CA PRO A 280 7.14 -6.18 18.68
C PRO A 280 6.31 -5.09 17.98
N ASP A 281 6.17 -5.21 16.68
CA ASP A 281 5.42 -4.35 15.76
C ASP A 281 4.45 -5.20 14.91
N MET A 282 3.97 -4.67 13.79
CA MET A 282 3.16 -5.40 12.82
C MET A 282 3.57 -5.05 11.39
N VAL A 283 3.17 -5.86 10.43
CA VAL A 283 3.36 -5.57 9.01
C VAL A 283 2.40 -4.45 8.58
N GLU A 284 2.98 -3.37 8.06
CA GLU A 284 2.24 -2.26 7.45
C GLU A 284 2.01 -2.50 5.96
N LEU A 285 3.02 -3.08 5.28
CA LEU A 285 3.00 -3.26 3.84
C LEU A 285 3.91 -4.42 3.43
N PHE A 286 3.37 -5.37 2.67
CA PHE A 286 4.17 -6.30 1.87
C PHE A 286 4.40 -5.72 0.48
N VAL A 287 5.62 -5.80 -0.01
CA VAL A 287 6.00 -5.32 -1.35
C VAL A 287 6.78 -6.41 -2.08
N PRO A 288 6.29 -6.92 -3.21
CA PRO A 288 7.03 -7.86 -4.03
C PRO A 288 8.17 -7.13 -4.75
N ALA A 289 9.34 -7.73 -4.75
CA ALA A 289 10.47 -7.25 -5.53
C ALA A 289 10.56 -7.97 -6.88
N PRO A 290 11.22 -7.36 -7.88
CA PRO A 290 11.41 -7.96 -9.21
C PRO A 290 12.13 -9.31 -9.19
N ASP A 291 13.00 -9.56 -8.21
CA ASP A 291 13.71 -10.83 -8.02
C ASP A 291 12.82 -11.94 -7.39
N GLY A 292 11.55 -11.65 -7.17
CA GLY A 292 10.57 -12.56 -6.54
C GLY A 292 10.60 -12.56 -5.01
N SER A 293 11.53 -11.85 -4.38
CA SER A 293 11.55 -11.66 -2.92
C SER A 293 10.34 -10.85 -2.48
N ILE A 294 9.93 -11.05 -1.22
CA ILE A 294 8.92 -10.22 -0.58
C ILE A 294 9.58 -9.40 0.51
N TYR A 295 9.29 -8.11 0.52
CA TYR A 295 9.68 -7.21 1.60
C TYR A 295 8.48 -6.91 2.48
N ALA A 296 8.72 -6.77 3.77
CA ALA A 296 7.73 -6.34 4.75
C ALA A 296 8.22 -5.06 5.45
N VAL A 297 7.51 -3.96 5.24
CA VAL A 297 7.69 -2.73 6.01
C VAL A 297 6.85 -2.88 7.28
N CYS A 298 7.47 -2.73 8.44
CA CYS A 298 6.83 -2.89 9.73
C CYS A 298 6.53 -1.53 10.40
N SER A 299 5.49 -1.49 11.23
CA SER A 299 5.07 -0.27 11.95
C SER A 299 6.15 0.31 12.88
N GLY A 300 7.05 -0.53 13.39
CA GLY A 300 8.24 -0.13 14.15
C GLY A 300 9.33 0.56 13.32
N GLY A 301 9.28 0.40 11.99
CA GLY A 301 10.29 0.90 11.05
C GLY A 301 11.29 -0.15 10.61
N ARG A 302 11.13 -1.41 11.02
CA ARG A 302 11.91 -2.52 10.48
C ARG A 302 11.56 -2.75 9.02
N LEU A 303 12.56 -3.10 8.23
CA LEU A 303 12.38 -3.61 6.88
C LEU A 303 12.88 -5.05 6.85
N LEU A 304 11.97 -5.98 6.58
CA LEU A 304 12.28 -7.40 6.50
C LEU A 304 12.25 -7.85 5.05
N ARG A 305 13.02 -8.90 4.73
CA ARG A 305 13.03 -9.57 3.42
C ARG A 305 12.92 -11.07 3.59
N SER A 306 12.12 -11.70 2.76
CA SER A 306 12.07 -13.15 2.57
C SER A 306 12.38 -13.51 1.13
N ALA A 307 13.18 -14.56 0.92
CA ALA A 307 13.45 -15.09 -0.41
C ALA A 307 12.18 -15.78 -1.00
N PRO A 308 12.09 -15.93 -2.35
CA PRO A 308 10.87 -16.42 -2.99
C PRO A 308 10.57 -17.90 -2.70
N ASP A 309 11.57 -18.70 -2.29
CA ASP A 309 11.47 -20.12 -2.06
C ASP A 309 10.99 -20.53 -0.64
N GLY A 310 10.74 -19.54 0.23
CA GLY A 310 10.31 -19.80 1.60
C GLY A 310 9.92 -18.54 2.36
N TRP A 311 9.43 -18.74 3.59
CA TRP A 311 9.03 -17.65 4.47
C TRP A 311 10.03 -17.47 5.62
N ARG A 312 11.34 -17.38 5.26
CA ARG A 312 12.39 -17.05 6.22
C ARG A 312 12.76 -15.58 6.09
N TRP A 313 12.46 -14.84 7.12
CA TRP A 313 12.64 -13.39 7.16
C TRP A 313 13.95 -13.02 7.84
N SER A 314 14.56 -11.96 7.35
CA SER A 314 15.73 -11.31 7.95
C SER A 314 15.67 -9.81 7.74
N SER A 315 16.43 -9.02 8.51
CA SER A 315 16.55 -7.58 8.25
C SER A 315 17.07 -7.34 6.85
N ALA A 316 16.43 -6.43 6.13
CA ALA A 316 16.86 -5.93 4.83
C ALA A 316 17.67 -4.62 4.95
N LEU A 317 17.65 -3.98 6.11
CA LEU A 317 18.46 -2.80 6.38
C LEU A 317 19.85 -3.24 6.88
N PRO A 318 20.94 -2.60 6.41
CA PRO A 318 22.25 -2.73 7.00
C PRO A 318 22.25 -2.32 8.48
N PRO A 319 23.16 -2.87 9.31
CA PRO A 319 23.17 -2.58 10.75
C PRO A 319 23.42 -1.12 11.13
N ASP A 320 23.99 -0.33 10.23
CA ASP A 320 24.29 1.10 10.38
C ASP A 320 23.13 2.00 9.92
N VAL A 321 22.08 1.43 9.33
CA VAL A 321 20.87 2.17 8.93
C VAL A 321 19.80 2.05 10.02
N PRO A 322 19.27 3.18 10.51
CA PRO A 322 18.21 3.15 11.53
C PRO A 322 16.95 2.41 11.06
N GLU A 323 16.33 1.67 11.95
CA GLU A 323 15.03 1.03 11.72
C GLU A 323 13.90 2.07 11.75
N ASN A 324 13.75 2.80 10.65
CA ASN A 324 12.76 3.87 10.50
C ASN A 324 12.05 3.85 9.13
N ALA A 325 12.08 2.71 8.43
CA ALA A 325 11.42 2.53 7.14
C ALA A 325 9.89 2.77 7.24
N VAL A 326 9.34 3.39 6.21
CA VAL A 326 7.90 3.68 6.06
C VAL A 326 7.36 3.19 4.72
N SER A 327 8.18 3.27 3.68
CA SER A 327 7.82 2.89 2.31
C SER A 327 9.05 2.38 1.56
N ILE A 328 8.84 1.64 0.48
CA ILE A 328 9.93 1.05 -0.31
C ILE A 328 9.56 1.03 -1.80
N SER A 329 10.56 1.19 -2.65
CA SER A 329 10.46 1.02 -4.10
C SER A 329 11.74 0.41 -4.65
N PHE A 330 11.63 -0.23 -5.81
CA PHE A 330 12.71 -0.93 -6.47
C PHE A 330 12.98 -0.32 -7.84
N LEU A 331 14.26 -0.35 -8.26
CA LEU A 331 14.69 0.02 -9.59
C LEU A 331 15.68 -1.03 -10.10
N GLU A 332 15.40 -1.61 -11.26
CA GLU A 332 16.31 -2.52 -11.94
C GLU A 332 17.30 -1.71 -12.79
N THR A 333 18.61 -1.95 -12.63
CA THR A 333 19.70 -1.28 -13.34
C THR A 333 20.40 -2.22 -14.31
#